data_8009b6fd5fef0c4fce71b6cfd2a2c9de
#
_entry.id   8009b6fd5fef0c4fce71b6cfd2a2c9de
#
_cell.length_a   1.000
_cell.length_b   1.000
_cell.length_c   1.000
_cell.angle_alpha   90.00
_cell.angle_beta   90.00
_cell.angle_gamma   90.00
#
_symmetry.space_group_name_H-M   'P 1'
#
loop_
_entity.id
_entity.type
_entity.pdbx_description
1 polymer ?
#
loop_
_entity_poly.entity_id
_entity_poly.type
_entity_poly.pdbx_seq_one_letter_code
_entity_poly.pdbx_strand_id
1 'polypeptide(L)'
;MIEINAIVKEWYNWKHYKIGKFDVWFNGYILNGSKTLFLNKGVGLLKSALSTNNDFDCWMKDARGHFSFIITDHKKKILCGVDRVNTIPIFYHLNNTKAVISNYAPDISKVVDVGKKEHNYQAILEIAMSGYTIGKKTIHPKISQLCAGEFLILRGGDTAQVRRYYQYSPWKTKEKSKAKLKNELTEVSRQILKDMVKNADGRQIVIPLSAGNDSRFIASGLKELKVKNVFCFSYGINNNFEVETAKKIAEKLDYQWLYVPLSIKSQTAFFKEKEFDDFWKFTDTLSNSPVLIDYSAVKKIKESGKISKDAIFVNGNAGDFITGNHLMSNCSLSGDKNKSYLIESMLKKHYSLWNCLKTVDNVSAIKSELEKEVSKLMNDYALSWSNFSEIGESMEWLGRQSKFVTTTQRSYEFHGYNWMLPMWDTIYMDFWESVPKRYKSGQSLYIETLRENNWGGVWGNIQVNNKRIASNKLKTVRNFSKIFFAFSGKDVWHQFDKKFFSYFYDNTAGTAIMPYKHAFFDRCGFRSRNSWIAKRYLYEKGIDINSDKIFKDL
;
A
#
# COMPACT_ATOMS: atom_id res chain seq x y z
N MET A 1 -9.20 22.81 -29.02
CA MET A 1 -9.84 21.52 -28.62
C MET A 1 -8.75 20.66 -27.97
N ILE A 2 -9.01 20.07 -26.81
CA ILE A 2 -8.02 19.21 -26.14
C ILE A 2 -7.99 17.86 -26.86
N GLU A 3 -6.81 17.45 -27.33
CA GLU A 3 -6.56 16.11 -27.88
C GLU A 3 -6.57 15.07 -26.73
N ILE A 4 -7.40 14.03 -26.86
CA ILE A 4 -7.51 12.94 -25.88
C ILE A 4 -6.76 11.72 -26.38
N ASN A 5 -5.82 11.22 -25.58
CA ASN A 5 -5.09 10.00 -25.86
C ASN A 5 -5.12 9.07 -24.63
N ALA A 6 -5.76 7.91 -24.76
CA ALA A 6 -5.76 6.86 -23.76
C ALA A 6 -4.81 5.74 -24.21
N ILE A 7 -3.71 5.57 -23.47
CA ILE A 7 -2.68 4.56 -23.74
C ILE A 7 -2.80 3.49 -22.67
N VAL A 8 -3.55 2.41 -22.94
CA VAL A 8 -3.84 1.37 -21.97
C VAL A 8 -3.18 0.06 -22.37
N LYS A 9 -2.38 -0.49 -21.48
CA LYS A 9 -1.84 -1.83 -21.63
C LYS A 9 -2.86 -2.84 -21.13
N GLU A 10 -3.27 -3.74 -22.01
CA GLU A 10 -4.17 -4.86 -21.69
C GLU A 10 -3.38 -6.05 -21.10
N TRP A 11 -2.55 -5.76 -20.12
CA TRP A 11 -1.77 -6.77 -19.43
C TRP A 11 -2.38 -7.17 -18.09
N TYR A 12 -2.09 -8.41 -17.67
CA TYR A 12 -2.58 -9.01 -16.44
C TYR A 12 -4.11 -8.95 -16.33
N ASN A 13 -4.68 -8.26 -15.36
CA ASN A 13 -6.12 -8.26 -15.12
C ASN A 13 -6.90 -7.11 -15.80
N TRP A 14 -6.23 -6.25 -16.58
CA TRP A 14 -6.91 -5.23 -17.36
C TRP A 14 -7.69 -5.87 -18.52
N LYS A 15 -8.96 -5.51 -18.64
CA LYS A 15 -9.87 -6.00 -19.67
C LYS A 15 -10.46 -4.83 -20.45
N HIS A 16 -10.53 -4.98 -21.77
CA HIS A 16 -11.16 -4.03 -22.69
C HIS A 16 -12.60 -4.43 -23.01
N TYR A 17 -13.47 -3.43 -23.08
CA TYR A 17 -14.89 -3.55 -23.42
C TYR A 17 -15.30 -2.44 -24.36
N LYS A 18 -16.34 -2.70 -25.19
CA LYS A 18 -17.02 -1.69 -26.01
C LYS A 18 -18.42 -1.45 -25.42
N ILE A 19 -18.75 -0.18 -25.12
CA ILE A 19 -20.10 0.22 -24.69
C ILE A 19 -20.59 1.35 -25.62
N GLY A 20 -21.32 0.99 -26.67
CA GLY A 20 -21.66 1.88 -27.75
C GLY A 20 -20.40 2.39 -28.46
N LYS A 21 -20.21 3.72 -28.54
CA LYS A 21 -19.02 4.34 -29.17
C LYS A 21 -17.81 4.48 -28.21
N PHE A 22 -17.95 4.07 -26.94
CA PHE A 22 -16.90 4.24 -25.94
C PHE A 22 -16.04 2.98 -25.84
N ASP A 23 -14.73 3.19 -25.80
CA ASP A 23 -13.77 2.20 -25.31
C ASP A 23 -13.69 2.29 -23.79
N VAL A 24 -13.73 1.13 -23.14
CA VAL A 24 -13.78 1.02 -21.70
C VAL A 24 -12.76 -0.01 -21.26
N TRP A 25 -11.82 0.38 -20.43
CA TRP A 25 -10.89 -0.54 -19.76
C TRP A 25 -11.20 -0.58 -18.28
N PHE A 26 -11.12 -1.76 -17.70
CA PHE A 26 -11.40 -2.00 -16.30
C PHE A 26 -10.44 -3.05 -15.73
N ASN A 27 -9.99 -2.83 -14.50
CA ASN A 27 -9.29 -3.83 -13.69
C ASN A 27 -9.86 -3.81 -12.28
N GLY A 28 -9.94 -4.98 -11.63
CA GLY A 28 -10.45 -5.12 -10.28
C GLY A 28 -11.86 -5.72 -10.19
N TYR A 29 -12.58 -5.39 -9.13
CA TYR A 29 -13.91 -5.95 -8.83
C TYR A 29 -14.85 -4.93 -8.14
N ILE A 30 -16.17 -5.17 -8.29
CA ILE A 30 -17.25 -4.43 -7.64
C ILE A 30 -18.04 -5.42 -6.78
N LEU A 31 -18.32 -5.07 -5.51
CA LEU A 31 -19.03 -5.92 -4.54
C LEU A 31 -20.53 -5.63 -4.46
N ASN A 32 -20.96 -4.39 -4.69
CA ASN A 32 -22.36 -3.95 -4.58
C ASN A 32 -23.04 -3.86 -5.95
N GLY A 33 -23.00 -4.93 -6.70
CA GLY A 33 -23.58 -5.01 -8.04
C GLY A 33 -22.65 -5.67 -9.04
N SER A 34 -22.98 -5.55 -10.32
CA SER A 34 -22.10 -6.06 -11.37
C SER A 34 -21.18 -4.96 -11.93
N LYS A 35 -19.99 -5.36 -12.35
CA LYS A 35 -19.05 -4.51 -13.08
C LYS A 35 -19.73 -3.87 -14.32
N THR A 36 -20.53 -4.63 -15.04
CA THR A 36 -21.24 -4.18 -16.23
C THR A 36 -22.21 -3.05 -15.91
N LEU A 37 -22.99 -3.18 -14.83
CA LEU A 37 -23.92 -2.14 -14.38
C LEU A 37 -23.16 -0.86 -13.98
N PHE A 38 -22.07 -0.99 -13.23
CA PHE A 38 -21.21 0.13 -12.85
C PHE A 38 -20.68 0.89 -14.08
N LEU A 39 -20.10 0.17 -15.06
CA LEU A 39 -19.54 0.78 -16.26
C LEU A 39 -20.61 1.40 -17.16
N ASN A 40 -21.76 0.76 -17.33
CA ASN A 40 -22.89 1.31 -18.10
C ASN A 40 -23.41 2.62 -17.49
N LYS A 41 -23.50 2.71 -16.15
CA LYS A 41 -23.90 3.94 -15.47
C LYS A 41 -22.87 5.05 -15.71
N GLY A 42 -21.56 4.77 -15.60
CA GLY A 42 -20.49 5.73 -15.90
C GLY A 42 -20.54 6.25 -17.34
N VAL A 43 -20.74 5.35 -18.32
CA VAL A 43 -20.92 5.74 -19.72
C VAL A 43 -22.19 6.59 -19.91
N GLY A 44 -23.28 6.23 -19.23
CA GLY A 44 -24.55 6.98 -19.26
C GLY A 44 -24.36 8.41 -18.76
N LEU A 45 -23.72 8.60 -17.61
CA LEU A 45 -23.39 9.92 -17.06
C LEU A 45 -22.50 10.72 -18.02
N LEU A 46 -21.50 10.10 -18.62
CA LEU A 46 -20.59 10.76 -19.56
C LEU A 46 -21.27 11.15 -20.88
N LYS A 47 -22.31 10.43 -21.29
CA LYS A 47 -23.13 10.75 -22.47
C LYS A 47 -24.06 11.93 -22.23
N SER A 48 -24.69 11.98 -21.08
CA SER A 48 -25.73 12.97 -20.77
C SER A 48 -25.13 14.38 -20.64
N ALA A 49 -25.70 15.33 -21.33
CA ALA A 49 -25.38 16.75 -21.17
C ALA A 49 -25.93 17.35 -19.86
N LEU A 50 -26.91 16.68 -19.24
CA LEU A 50 -27.56 17.09 -18.00
C LEU A 50 -26.83 16.59 -16.75
N SER A 51 -25.89 15.66 -16.88
CA SER A 51 -25.13 15.14 -15.74
C SER A 51 -24.26 16.22 -15.13
N THR A 52 -24.40 16.38 -13.83
CA THR A 52 -23.62 17.31 -12.99
C THR A 52 -22.39 16.62 -12.42
N ASN A 53 -21.46 17.41 -11.89
CA ASN A 53 -20.32 16.87 -11.15
C ASN A 53 -20.76 16.04 -9.93
N ASN A 54 -21.86 16.44 -9.28
CA ASN A 54 -22.39 15.71 -8.13
C ASN A 54 -22.89 14.30 -8.52
N ASP A 55 -23.43 14.11 -9.71
CA ASP A 55 -23.86 12.77 -10.17
C ASP A 55 -22.66 11.81 -10.29
N PHE A 56 -21.51 12.31 -10.77
CA PHE A 56 -20.28 11.53 -10.82
C PHE A 56 -19.74 11.25 -9.41
N ASP A 57 -19.75 12.25 -8.52
CA ASP A 57 -19.32 12.08 -7.14
C ASP A 57 -20.18 11.02 -6.41
N CYS A 58 -21.52 11.07 -6.57
CA CYS A 58 -22.45 10.09 -5.99
C CYS A 58 -22.20 8.69 -6.57
N TRP A 59 -22.08 8.57 -7.90
CA TRP A 59 -21.80 7.28 -8.54
C TRP A 59 -20.52 6.63 -8.04
N MET A 60 -19.43 7.41 -7.88
CA MET A 60 -18.17 6.93 -7.38
C MET A 60 -18.21 6.59 -5.89
N LYS A 61 -18.92 7.39 -5.07
CA LYS A 61 -19.10 7.12 -3.63
C LYS A 61 -19.86 5.83 -3.37
N ASP A 62 -20.84 5.53 -4.20
CA ASP A 62 -21.67 4.32 -4.08
C ASP A 62 -20.89 3.06 -4.47
N ALA A 63 -19.83 3.17 -5.26
CA ALA A 63 -19.05 2.03 -5.70
C ALA A 63 -18.29 1.37 -4.54
N ARG A 64 -18.51 0.06 -4.35
CA ARG A 64 -17.87 -0.74 -3.34
C ARG A 64 -17.01 -1.81 -3.98
N GLY A 65 -15.73 -1.83 -3.70
CA GLY A 65 -14.77 -2.76 -4.30
C GLY A 65 -13.41 -2.12 -4.53
N HIS A 66 -12.53 -2.85 -5.20
CA HIS A 66 -11.20 -2.36 -5.58
C HIS A 66 -11.10 -2.38 -7.10
N PHE A 67 -10.88 -1.23 -7.69
CA PHE A 67 -10.96 -1.10 -9.14
C PHE A 67 -10.27 0.15 -9.67
N SER A 68 -9.95 0.09 -10.95
CA SER A 68 -9.67 1.25 -11.78
C SER A 68 -10.31 1.08 -13.15
N PHE A 69 -10.69 2.19 -13.77
CA PHE A 69 -11.29 2.18 -15.08
C PHE A 69 -10.89 3.41 -15.91
N ILE A 70 -10.96 3.25 -17.24
CA ILE A 70 -10.79 4.32 -18.20
C ILE A 70 -11.92 4.18 -19.25
N ILE A 71 -12.69 5.24 -19.47
CA ILE A 71 -13.79 5.32 -20.43
C ILE A 71 -13.53 6.50 -21.37
N THR A 72 -13.47 6.28 -22.69
CA THR A 72 -13.24 7.37 -23.64
C THR A 72 -13.95 7.14 -24.98
N ASP A 73 -14.32 8.22 -25.67
CA ASP A 73 -14.73 8.19 -27.07
C ASP A 73 -13.59 8.59 -28.02
N HIS A 74 -12.37 8.77 -27.49
CA HIS A 74 -11.15 9.21 -28.19
C HIS A 74 -11.25 10.56 -28.93
N LYS A 75 -12.35 11.29 -28.74
CA LYS A 75 -12.59 12.56 -29.41
C LYS A 75 -12.68 13.73 -28.45
N LYS A 76 -13.67 13.68 -27.57
CA LYS A 76 -14.01 14.81 -26.68
C LYS A 76 -14.27 14.44 -25.25
N LYS A 77 -14.39 13.14 -24.92
CA LYS A 77 -14.83 12.69 -23.61
C LYS A 77 -13.91 11.63 -23.05
N ILE A 78 -13.47 11.85 -21.82
CA ILE A 78 -12.77 10.84 -21.04
C ILE A 78 -13.21 10.91 -19.59
N LEU A 79 -13.37 9.75 -18.97
CA LEU A 79 -13.63 9.56 -17.56
C LEU A 79 -12.75 8.40 -17.07
N CYS A 80 -11.92 8.64 -16.09
CA CYS A 80 -11.13 7.57 -15.47
C CYS A 80 -11.09 7.78 -13.95
N GLY A 81 -11.01 6.68 -13.20
CA GLY A 81 -11.04 6.76 -11.76
C GLY A 81 -10.39 5.56 -11.09
N VAL A 82 -10.04 5.76 -9.82
CA VAL A 82 -9.48 4.76 -8.93
C VAL A 82 -10.36 4.58 -7.70
N ASP A 83 -10.24 3.44 -7.03
CA ASP A 83 -10.96 3.14 -5.79
C ASP A 83 -10.50 4.00 -4.60
N ARG A 84 -11.15 3.81 -3.43
CA ARG A 84 -10.91 4.57 -2.20
C ARG A 84 -9.48 4.46 -1.65
N VAL A 85 -8.68 3.51 -2.12
CA VAL A 85 -7.31 3.28 -1.64
C VAL A 85 -6.27 3.17 -2.77
N ASN A 86 -6.69 3.50 -4.01
CA ASN A 86 -5.83 3.52 -5.19
C ASN A 86 -5.05 2.21 -5.37
N THR A 87 -5.77 1.07 -5.30
CA THR A 87 -5.14 -0.25 -5.40
C THR A 87 -4.51 -0.51 -6.76
N ILE A 88 -5.06 0.10 -7.81
CA ILE A 88 -4.62 -0.02 -9.21
C ILE A 88 -4.43 1.39 -9.76
N PRO A 89 -3.20 1.88 -9.87
CA PRO A 89 -2.95 3.29 -10.19
C PRO A 89 -3.27 3.66 -11.63
N ILE A 90 -3.72 4.90 -11.84
CA ILE A 90 -3.87 5.57 -13.13
C ILE A 90 -3.01 6.83 -13.15
N PHE A 91 -2.38 7.08 -14.28
CA PHE A 91 -1.49 8.21 -14.53
C PHE A 91 -2.04 9.10 -15.63
N TYR A 92 -1.69 10.39 -15.57
CA TYR A 92 -2.15 11.33 -16.55
C TYR A 92 -1.16 12.48 -16.79
N HIS A 93 -1.24 13.03 -17.99
CA HIS A 93 -0.69 14.32 -18.36
C HIS A 93 -1.82 15.22 -18.85
N LEU A 94 -1.91 16.42 -18.31
CA LEU A 94 -2.91 17.41 -18.71
C LEU A 94 -2.22 18.75 -19.01
N ASN A 95 -2.54 19.31 -20.16
CA ASN A 95 -2.26 20.70 -20.50
C ASN A 95 -3.42 21.28 -21.33
N ASN A 96 -3.27 22.50 -21.82
CA ASN A 96 -4.32 23.20 -22.58
C ASN A 96 -4.64 22.55 -23.93
N THR A 97 -3.80 21.67 -24.45
CA THR A 97 -3.93 21.05 -25.78
C THR A 97 -4.06 19.54 -25.74
N LYS A 98 -3.58 18.87 -24.67
CA LYS A 98 -3.52 17.41 -24.57
C LYS A 98 -3.98 16.89 -23.22
N ALA A 99 -4.72 15.78 -23.25
CA ALA A 99 -5.03 14.94 -22.11
C ALA A 99 -4.57 13.51 -22.44
N VAL A 100 -3.46 13.06 -21.83
CA VAL A 100 -2.94 11.70 -22.01
C VAL A 100 -3.15 10.92 -20.73
N ILE A 101 -3.83 9.77 -20.81
CA ILE A 101 -4.14 8.92 -19.66
C ILE A 101 -3.57 7.52 -19.90
N SER A 102 -3.02 6.89 -18.86
CA SER A 102 -2.49 5.54 -18.94
C SER A 102 -2.60 4.80 -17.61
N ASN A 103 -2.66 3.46 -17.66
CA ASN A 103 -2.47 2.57 -16.53
C ASN A 103 -0.98 2.27 -16.27
N TYR A 104 -0.07 2.88 -17.04
CA TYR A 104 1.37 2.70 -16.92
C TYR A 104 2.12 4.01 -17.19
N ALA A 105 2.68 4.61 -16.15
CA ALA A 105 3.28 5.93 -16.22
C ALA A 105 4.41 6.07 -17.28
N PRO A 106 5.31 5.09 -17.47
CA PRO A 106 6.36 5.20 -18.50
C PRO A 106 5.84 5.28 -19.95
N ASP A 107 4.60 4.89 -20.24
CA ASP A 107 4.06 5.05 -21.61
C ASP A 107 3.66 6.51 -21.90
N ILE A 108 3.23 7.26 -20.88
CA ILE A 108 2.99 8.70 -21.01
C ILE A 108 4.29 9.43 -21.33
N SER A 109 5.40 9.06 -20.69
CA SER A 109 6.69 9.71 -20.91
C SER A 109 7.24 9.56 -22.32
N LYS A 110 6.74 8.58 -23.10
CA LYS A 110 7.12 8.40 -24.52
C LYS A 110 6.43 9.36 -25.47
N VAL A 111 5.26 9.90 -25.09
CA VAL A 111 4.42 10.75 -25.95
C VAL A 111 4.33 12.20 -25.48
N VAL A 112 4.76 12.44 -24.23
CA VAL A 112 4.86 13.80 -23.68
C VAL A 112 6.29 14.25 -23.81
N ASP A 113 6.52 15.19 -24.74
CA ASP A 113 7.87 15.69 -24.98
C ASP A 113 8.41 16.43 -23.75
N VAL A 114 9.46 15.87 -23.19
CA VAL A 114 10.25 16.46 -22.11
C VAL A 114 11.68 16.41 -22.56
N GLY A 115 12.38 17.54 -22.48
CA GLY A 115 13.83 17.53 -22.68
C GLY A 115 14.45 16.36 -21.93
N LYS A 116 15.32 15.58 -22.57
CA LYS A 116 15.83 14.25 -22.14
C LYS A 116 16.39 14.14 -20.70
N LYS A 117 16.32 15.23 -19.89
CA LYS A 117 16.92 15.31 -18.54
C LYS A 117 16.06 16.05 -17.50
N GLU A 118 14.80 16.36 -17.77
CA GLU A 118 13.97 17.02 -16.75
C GLU A 118 13.46 16.02 -15.73
N HIS A 119 13.86 16.19 -14.48
CA HIS A 119 13.39 15.43 -13.34
C HIS A 119 12.65 16.33 -12.34
N ASN A 120 11.66 15.78 -11.69
CA ASN A 120 11.05 16.39 -10.51
C ASN A 120 11.90 16.04 -9.29
N TYR A 121 12.85 16.91 -8.95
CA TYR A 121 13.82 16.67 -7.86
C TYR A 121 13.13 16.51 -6.49
N GLN A 122 12.04 17.23 -6.25
CA GLN A 122 11.25 17.07 -5.03
C GLN A 122 10.67 15.63 -4.93
N ALA A 123 10.12 15.10 -6.00
CA ALA A 123 9.60 13.73 -6.04
C ALA A 123 10.72 12.69 -5.87
N ILE A 124 11.90 12.95 -6.43
CA ILE A 124 13.10 12.11 -6.25
C ILE A 124 13.51 12.07 -4.79
N LEU A 125 13.58 13.22 -4.13
CA LEU A 125 13.91 13.32 -2.70
C LEU A 125 12.88 12.56 -1.85
N GLU A 126 11.61 12.72 -2.14
CA GLU A 126 10.52 12.02 -1.46
C GLU A 126 10.67 10.50 -1.58
N ILE A 127 10.91 9.97 -2.79
CA ILE A 127 11.15 8.53 -2.99
C ILE A 127 12.44 8.08 -2.29
N ALA A 128 13.50 8.85 -2.37
CA ALA A 128 14.76 8.52 -1.69
C ALA A 128 14.60 8.43 -0.17
N MET A 129 13.80 9.30 0.43
CA MET A 129 13.61 9.37 1.88
C MET A 129 12.49 8.47 2.41
N SER A 130 11.46 8.14 1.60
CA SER A 130 10.29 7.37 2.06
C SER A 130 9.94 6.14 1.22
N GLY A 131 10.35 6.10 -0.05
CA GLY A 131 9.96 5.11 -1.04
C GLY A 131 8.75 5.53 -1.90
N TYR A 132 8.13 6.69 -1.65
CA TYR A 132 6.95 7.16 -2.41
C TYR A 132 6.86 8.69 -2.41
N THR A 133 6.10 9.25 -3.36
CA THR A 133 5.91 10.71 -3.49
C THR A 133 4.73 11.22 -2.67
N ILE A 134 4.77 12.51 -2.30
CA ILE A 134 3.67 13.24 -1.65
C ILE A 134 2.70 13.75 -2.72
N GLY A 135 1.37 13.63 -2.49
CA GLY A 135 0.34 14.11 -3.41
C GLY A 135 0.38 13.39 -4.77
N LYS A 136 0.09 14.06 -5.86
CA LYS A 136 -0.04 13.49 -7.21
C LYS A 136 1.27 13.37 -8.00
N LYS A 137 2.39 13.79 -7.41
CA LYS A 137 3.69 13.89 -8.09
C LYS A 137 4.23 12.54 -8.56
N THR A 138 5.00 12.59 -9.67
CA THR A 138 5.92 11.53 -10.10
C THR A 138 7.32 12.12 -10.28
N ILE A 139 8.35 11.26 -10.47
CA ILE A 139 9.71 11.74 -10.80
C ILE A 139 9.77 12.45 -12.16
N HIS A 140 8.72 12.34 -12.97
CA HIS A 140 8.58 13.04 -14.24
C HIS A 140 7.73 14.30 -14.04
N PRO A 141 8.21 15.51 -14.34
CA PRO A 141 7.56 16.77 -13.95
C PRO A 141 6.18 17.00 -14.59
N LYS A 142 5.93 16.41 -15.76
CA LYS A 142 4.68 16.56 -16.51
C LYS A 142 3.69 15.40 -16.34
N ILE A 143 4.03 14.37 -15.54
CA ILE A 143 3.15 13.22 -15.29
C ILE A 143 2.66 13.24 -13.85
N SER A 144 1.36 13.09 -13.69
CA SER A 144 0.71 12.97 -12.38
C SER A 144 0.03 11.62 -12.23
N GLN A 145 -0.18 11.19 -10.98
CA GLN A 145 -0.96 10.01 -10.61
C GLN A 145 -2.28 10.46 -10.00
N LEU A 146 -3.39 9.77 -10.29
CA LEU A 146 -4.59 9.89 -9.48
C LEU A 146 -4.32 9.42 -8.05
N CYS A 147 -4.73 10.21 -7.08
CA CYS A 147 -4.66 9.82 -5.68
C CYS A 147 -5.87 8.96 -5.28
N ALA A 148 -5.78 8.30 -4.12
CA ALA A 148 -6.88 7.53 -3.55
C ALA A 148 -8.18 8.34 -3.49
N GLY A 149 -9.29 7.73 -3.90
CA GLY A 149 -10.60 8.38 -3.94
C GLY A 149 -10.75 9.48 -4.98
N GLU A 150 -9.95 9.47 -6.06
CA GLU A 150 -10.04 10.47 -7.13
C GLU A 150 -10.52 9.88 -8.46
N PHE A 151 -11.12 10.72 -9.26
CA PHE A 151 -11.40 10.48 -10.68
C PHE A 151 -11.07 11.72 -11.52
N LEU A 152 -10.80 11.51 -12.80
CA LEU A 152 -10.57 12.56 -13.79
C LEU A 152 -11.70 12.53 -14.81
N ILE A 153 -12.25 13.69 -15.12
CA ILE A 153 -13.29 13.87 -16.13
C ILE A 153 -12.93 15.01 -17.09
N LEU A 154 -13.13 14.77 -18.37
CA LEU A 154 -13.13 15.77 -19.43
C LEU A 154 -14.36 15.53 -20.31
N ARG A 155 -15.19 16.56 -20.44
CA ARG A 155 -16.34 16.62 -21.36
C ARG A 155 -16.06 17.66 -22.43
N GLY A 156 -16.45 17.38 -23.66
CA GLY A 156 -16.13 18.22 -24.82
C GLY A 156 -16.46 19.70 -24.61
N GLY A 157 -15.45 20.55 -24.74
CA GLY A 157 -15.56 22.00 -24.51
C GLY A 157 -15.12 22.45 -23.11
N ASP A 158 -15.05 21.53 -22.12
CA ASP A 158 -14.65 21.84 -20.75
C ASP A 158 -13.14 21.71 -20.57
N THR A 159 -12.62 22.22 -19.46
CA THR A 159 -11.29 21.87 -18.94
C THR A 159 -11.34 20.53 -18.22
N ALA A 160 -10.25 19.76 -18.33
CA ALA A 160 -10.14 18.51 -17.59
C ALA A 160 -10.12 18.79 -16.07
N GLN A 161 -10.91 18.03 -15.32
CA GLN A 161 -11.03 18.16 -13.87
C GLN A 161 -10.62 16.86 -13.19
N VAL A 162 -9.74 16.97 -12.17
CA VAL A 162 -9.49 15.91 -11.21
C VAL A 162 -10.28 16.21 -9.96
N ARG A 163 -11.15 15.30 -9.56
CA ARG A 163 -12.06 15.46 -8.42
C ARG A 163 -11.83 14.35 -7.40
N ARG A 164 -11.92 14.70 -6.12
CA ARG A 164 -11.88 13.74 -5.02
C ARG A 164 -13.30 13.43 -4.56
N TYR A 165 -13.75 12.20 -4.76
CA TYR A 165 -15.07 11.74 -4.32
C TYR A 165 -15.04 11.15 -2.89
N TYR A 166 -13.87 10.71 -2.42
CA TYR A 166 -13.71 10.12 -1.10
C TYR A 166 -12.43 10.62 -0.42
N GLN A 167 -12.51 10.90 0.87
CA GLN A 167 -11.40 11.20 1.77
C GLN A 167 -11.58 10.40 3.04
N TYR A 168 -10.58 9.62 3.44
CA TYR A 168 -10.57 8.93 4.73
C TYR A 168 -10.60 9.94 5.85
N SER A 169 -11.68 9.94 6.64
CA SER A 169 -12.07 11.03 7.54
C SER A 169 -12.26 10.55 8.98
N PRO A 170 -11.17 10.12 9.67
CA PRO A 170 -11.25 9.55 11.02
C PRO A 170 -11.68 10.54 12.11
N TRP A 171 -11.90 11.81 11.77
CA TRP A 171 -12.52 12.82 12.64
C TRP A 171 -14.06 12.76 12.68
N LYS A 172 -14.69 11.96 11.82
CA LYS A 172 -16.15 11.76 11.80
C LYS A 172 -16.63 10.74 12.84
N THR A 173 -16.06 10.82 14.04
CA THR A 173 -16.34 9.87 15.12
C THR A 173 -17.78 9.96 15.62
N LYS A 174 -18.32 8.81 16.07
CA LYS A 174 -19.63 8.71 16.71
C LYS A 174 -19.46 8.16 18.11
N GLU A 175 -19.98 8.88 19.10
CA GLU A 175 -19.94 8.42 20.48
C GLU A 175 -20.88 7.22 20.68
N LYS A 176 -20.28 6.09 21.04
CA LYS A 176 -20.96 4.82 21.31
C LYS A 176 -20.26 4.10 22.45
N SER A 177 -20.99 3.24 23.18
CA SER A 177 -20.37 2.38 24.17
C SER A 177 -19.44 1.35 23.50
N LYS A 178 -18.40 0.94 24.21
CA LYS A 178 -17.42 -0.07 23.71
C LYS A 178 -18.11 -1.39 23.35
N ALA A 179 -19.11 -1.82 24.15
CA ALA A 179 -19.89 -3.02 23.88
C ALA A 179 -20.66 -2.93 22.54
N LYS A 180 -21.30 -1.79 22.26
CA LYS A 180 -21.97 -1.54 20.99
C LYS A 180 -21.00 -1.58 19.82
N LEU A 181 -19.83 -0.94 19.95
CA LEU A 181 -18.77 -0.95 18.92
C LEU A 181 -18.23 -2.36 18.66
N LYS A 182 -18.07 -3.21 19.70
CA LYS A 182 -17.64 -4.61 19.52
C LYS A 182 -18.67 -5.41 18.71
N ASN A 183 -19.95 -5.24 19.00
CA ASN A 183 -21.02 -5.91 18.27
C ASN A 183 -21.04 -5.45 16.79
N GLU A 184 -20.99 -4.12 16.55
CA GLU A 184 -20.92 -3.56 15.21
C GLU A 184 -19.68 -4.04 14.45
N LEU A 185 -18.50 -4.08 15.10
CA LEU A 185 -17.27 -4.59 14.49
C LEU A 185 -17.41 -6.08 14.11
N THR A 186 -18.04 -6.89 14.97
CA THR A 186 -18.28 -8.30 14.69
C THR A 186 -19.16 -8.46 13.44
N GLU A 187 -20.27 -7.70 13.36
CA GLU A 187 -21.19 -7.78 12.21
C GLU A 187 -20.55 -7.28 10.92
N VAL A 188 -19.86 -6.12 10.96
CA VAL A 188 -19.15 -5.59 9.79
C VAL A 188 -18.06 -6.57 9.34
N SER A 189 -17.31 -7.16 10.28
CA SER A 189 -16.29 -8.17 9.99
C SER A 189 -16.87 -9.40 9.31
N ARG A 190 -18.01 -9.92 9.78
CA ARG A 190 -18.72 -11.02 9.11
C ARG A 190 -19.19 -10.63 7.72
N GLN A 191 -19.72 -9.40 7.56
CA GLN A 191 -20.24 -8.92 6.29
C GLN A 191 -19.15 -8.82 5.22
N ILE A 192 -18.01 -8.19 5.52
CA ILE A 192 -16.92 -8.07 4.55
C ILE A 192 -16.36 -9.42 4.12
N LEU A 193 -16.29 -10.39 5.05
CA LEU A 193 -15.83 -11.74 4.73
C LEU A 193 -16.88 -12.52 3.92
N LYS A 194 -18.18 -12.37 4.20
CA LYS A 194 -19.26 -12.97 3.39
C LYS A 194 -19.24 -12.42 1.96
N ASP A 195 -19.11 -11.11 1.79
CA ASP A 195 -19.07 -10.49 0.48
C ASP A 195 -17.83 -10.89 -0.32
N MET A 196 -16.69 -11.01 0.37
CA MET A 196 -15.45 -11.53 -0.21
C MET A 196 -15.64 -12.97 -0.70
N VAL A 197 -16.21 -13.86 0.12
CA VAL A 197 -16.48 -15.26 -0.25
C VAL A 197 -17.44 -15.34 -1.43
N LYS A 198 -18.50 -14.53 -1.42
CA LYS A 198 -19.45 -14.44 -2.54
C LYS A 198 -18.76 -14.02 -3.83
N ASN A 199 -17.86 -13.02 -3.77
CA ASN A 199 -17.12 -12.57 -4.95
C ASN A 199 -16.02 -13.56 -5.38
N ALA A 200 -15.54 -14.40 -4.46
CA ALA A 200 -14.62 -15.50 -4.81
C ALA A 200 -15.29 -16.57 -5.68
N ASP A 201 -16.62 -16.69 -5.61
CA ASP A 201 -17.44 -17.53 -6.49
C ASP A 201 -16.93 -18.99 -6.56
N GLY A 202 -16.71 -19.61 -5.41
CA GLY A 202 -16.22 -21.00 -5.28
C GLY A 202 -14.74 -21.21 -5.57
N ARG A 203 -14.03 -20.21 -6.08
CA ARG A 203 -12.58 -20.30 -6.33
C ARG A 203 -11.79 -20.49 -5.04
N GLN A 204 -10.63 -21.11 -5.14
CA GLN A 204 -9.73 -21.29 -4.02
C GLN A 204 -9.24 -19.96 -3.46
N ILE A 205 -9.38 -19.77 -2.14
CA ILE A 205 -8.85 -18.60 -1.42
C ILE A 205 -7.47 -18.94 -0.88
N VAL A 206 -6.45 -18.16 -1.26
CA VAL A 206 -5.06 -18.34 -0.85
C VAL A 206 -4.65 -17.21 0.08
N ILE A 207 -4.18 -17.57 1.29
CA ILE A 207 -3.86 -16.59 2.35
C ILE A 207 -2.36 -16.65 2.68
N PRO A 208 -1.61 -15.53 2.53
CA PRO A 208 -0.28 -15.40 3.12
C PRO A 208 -0.43 -15.27 4.65
N LEU A 209 -0.40 -16.41 5.34
CA LEU A 209 -0.64 -16.49 6.78
C LEU A 209 0.63 -16.19 7.56
N SER A 210 0.54 -15.26 8.51
CA SER A 210 1.61 -14.88 9.43
C SER A 210 1.20 -15.08 10.89
N ALA A 211 2.10 -14.78 11.82
CA ALA A 211 1.76 -14.74 13.25
C ALA A 211 0.89 -13.52 13.63
N GLY A 212 0.70 -12.57 12.71
CA GLY A 212 -0.02 -11.32 12.95
C GLY A 212 -1.54 -11.49 13.14
N ASN A 213 -2.20 -10.41 13.51
CA ASN A 213 -3.65 -10.40 13.72
C ASN A 213 -4.43 -10.44 12.40
N ASP A 214 -3.96 -9.74 11.38
CA ASP A 214 -4.79 -9.44 10.19
C ASP A 214 -4.98 -10.66 9.29
N SER A 215 -3.92 -11.40 8.97
CA SER A 215 -4.04 -12.65 8.22
C SER A 215 -4.76 -13.74 9.02
N ARG A 216 -4.58 -13.76 10.35
CA ARG A 216 -5.30 -14.64 11.27
C ARG A 216 -6.79 -14.31 11.32
N PHE A 217 -7.16 -13.02 11.33
CA PHE A 217 -8.55 -12.55 11.24
C PHE A 217 -9.24 -13.13 10.00
N ILE A 218 -8.61 -12.99 8.83
CA ILE A 218 -9.15 -13.52 7.58
C ILE A 218 -9.32 -15.05 7.67
N ALA A 219 -8.25 -15.77 8.02
CA ALA A 219 -8.28 -17.22 8.06
C ALA A 219 -9.30 -17.77 9.07
N SER A 220 -9.37 -17.19 10.29
CA SER A 220 -10.33 -17.60 11.32
C SER A 220 -11.77 -17.23 10.98
N GLY A 221 -11.97 -16.08 10.34
CA GLY A 221 -13.31 -15.67 9.89
C GLY A 221 -13.84 -16.54 8.75
N LEU A 222 -12.98 -17.00 7.83
CA LEU A 222 -13.36 -18.00 6.82
C LEU A 222 -13.74 -19.35 7.45
N LYS A 223 -13.06 -19.76 8.53
CA LYS A 223 -13.43 -20.96 9.31
C LYS A 223 -14.80 -20.81 9.95
N GLU A 224 -15.08 -19.64 10.55
CA GLU A 224 -16.40 -19.29 11.11
C GLU A 224 -17.51 -19.37 10.05
N LEU A 225 -17.22 -18.93 8.83
CA LEU A 225 -18.12 -19.00 7.67
C LEU A 225 -18.16 -20.40 7.01
N LYS A 226 -17.46 -21.38 7.58
CA LYS A 226 -17.39 -22.78 7.09
C LYS A 226 -16.87 -22.91 5.65
N VAL A 227 -16.01 -21.98 5.21
CA VAL A 227 -15.38 -22.03 3.90
C VAL A 227 -14.29 -23.12 3.90
N LYS A 228 -14.39 -24.08 2.97
CA LYS A 228 -13.49 -25.24 2.90
C LYS A 228 -12.32 -25.05 1.93
N ASN A 229 -12.55 -24.36 0.80
CA ASN A 229 -11.56 -24.20 -0.27
C ASN A 229 -10.57 -23.07 0.05
N VAL A 230 -9.83 -23.24 1.16
CA VAL A 230 -8.81 -22.30 1.66
C VAL A 230 -7.45 -22.97 1.69
N PHE A 231 -6.45 -22.27 1.17
CA PHE A 231 -5.06 -22.69 1.21
C PHE A 231 -4.22 -21.59 1.89
N CYS A 232 -3.45 -21.95 2.90
CA CYS A 232 -2.57 -21.03 3.60
C CYS A 232 -1.12 -21.28 3.22
N PHE A 233 -0.32 -20.22 3.17
CA PHE A 233 1.13 -20.38 3.06
C PHE A 233 1.85 -19.38 3.93
N SER A 234 3.06 -19.73 4.30
CA SER A 234 3.98 -18.83 5.00
C SER A 234 5.36 -18.94 4.37
N TYR A 235 6.13 -17.89 4.42
CA TYR A 235 7.44 -17.86 3.80
C TYR A 235 8.46 -17.15 4.69
N GLY A 236 9.72 -17.41 4.44
CA GLY A 236 10.82 -16.77 5.16
C GLY A 236 11.98 -17.74 5.40
N ILE A 237 12.92 -17.29 6.22
CA ILE A 237 14.06 -18.12 6.62
C ILE A 237 13.63 -19.22 7.61
N ASN A 238 14.36 -20.33 7.62
CA ASN A 238 14.07 -21.47 8.49
C ASN A 238 14.04 -21.09 9.99
N ASN A 239 13.19 -21.79 10.76
CA ASN A 239 13.03 -21.58 12.20
C ASN A 239 12.58 -20.17 12.60
N ASN A 240 11.82 -19.54 11.75
CA ASN A 240 11.26 -18.23 11.97
C ASN A 240 9.97 -18.36 12.77
N PHE A 241 9.84 -17.57 13.83
CA PHE A 241 8.68 -17.58 14.73
C PHE A 241 7.35 -17.36 13.99
N GLU A 242 7.32 -16.51 12.96
CA GLU A 242 6.09 -16.22 12.20
C GLU A 242 5.61 -17.47 11.46
N VAL A 243 6.52 -18.21 10.85
CA VAL A 243 6.22 -19.46 10.12
C VAL A 243 5.69 -20.53 11.08
N GLU A 244 6.37 -20.73 12.20
CA GLU A 244 5.96 -21.71 13.22
C GLU A 244 4.60 -21.39 13.82
N THR A 245 4.33 -20.11 14.06
CA THR A 245 3.04 -19.67 14.59
C THR A 245 1.94 -19.81 13.55
N ALA A 246 2.20 -19.43 12.31
CA ALA A 246 1.25 -19.57 11.20
C ALA A 246 0.90 -21.04 10.95
N LYS A 247 1.88 -21.96 11.04
CA LYS A 247 1.64 -23.40 10.96
C LYS A 247 0.62 -23.86 12.01
N LYS A 248 0.85 -23.49 13.28
CA LYS A 248 -0.07 -23.83 14.40
C LYS A 248 -1.48 -23.26 14.18
N ILE A 249 -1.59 -22.05 13.62
CA ILE A 249 -2.88 -21.45 13.29
C ILE A 249 -3.58 -22.27 12.20
N ALA A 250 -2.89 -22.58 11.10
CA ALA A 250 -3.45 -23.34 9.99
C ALA A 250 -3.88 -24.74 10.41
N GLU A 251 -3.06 -25.46 11.19
CA GLU A 251 -3.38 -26.78 11.77
C GLU A 251 -4.65 -26.71 12.64
N LYS A 252 -4.76 -25.70 13.50
CA LYS A 252 -5.94 -25.55 14.37
C LYS A 252 -7.21 -25.19 13.58
N LEU A 253 -7.07 -24.47 12.48
CA LEU A 253 -8.15 -24.15 11.57
C LEU A 253 -8.47 -25.28 10.59
N ASP A 254 -7.69 -26.36 10.59
CA ASP A 254 -7.81 -27.47 9.64
C ASP A 254 -7.78 -27.00 8.18
N TYR A 255 -6.80 -26.15 7.86
CA TYR A 255 -6.53 -25.66 6.51
C TYR A 255 -5.22 -26.23 5.95
N GLN A 256 -5.21 -26.52 4.66
CA GLN A 256 -3.97 -26.85 3.96
C GLN A 256 -2.96 -25.71 4.11
N TRP A 257 -1.71 -26.05 4.42
CA TRP A 257 -0.67 -25.07 4.64
C TRP A 257 0.64 -25.49 3.98
N LEU A 258 1.35 -24.50 3.42
CA LEU A 258 2.66 -24.72 2.80
C LEU A 258 3.68 -23.72 3.37
N TYR A 259 4.84 -24.23 3.75
CA TYR A 259 6.00 -23.41 4.04
C TYR A 259 6.84 -23.22 2.77
N VAL A 260 7.17 -21.96 2.45
CA VAL A 260 8.05 -21.57 1.35
C VAL A 260 9.38 -21.09 1.94
N PRO A 261 10.43 -21.93 1.96
CA PRO A 261 11.71 -21.53 2.54
C PRO A 261 12.40 -20.49 1.66
N LEU A 262 12.87 -19.43 2.31
CA LEU A 262 13.69 -18.38 1.71
C LEU A 262 15.07 -18.35 2.39
N SER A 263 16.08 -17.96 1.63
CA SER A 263 17.44 -17.75 2.14
C SER A 263 18.11 -16.60 1.38
N ILE A 264 19.15 -16.03 1.94
CA ILE A 264 19.94 -15.00 1.27
C ILE A 264 20.42 -15.52 -0.10
N LYS A 265 20.92 -16.77 -0.16
CA LYS A 265 21.39 -17.39 -1.41
C LYS A 265 20.26 -17.48 -2.44
N SER A 266 19.10 -18.01 -2.05
CA SER A 266 17.96 -18.14 -2.98
C SER A 266 17.42 -16.79 -3.43
N GLN A 267 17.37 -15.80 -2.54
CA GLN A 267 16.90 -14.44 -2.90
C GLN A 267 17.92 -13.72 -3.79
N THR A 268 19.23 -13.85 -3.52
CA THR A 268 20.25 -13.25 -4.41
C THR A 268 20.18 -13.81 -5.82
N ALA A 269 19.96 -15.13 -5.98
CA ALA A 269 19.77 -15.74 -7.30
C ALA A 269 18.49 -15.19 -7.97
N PHE A 270 17.42 -15.16 -7.24
CA PHE A 270 16.10 -14.73 -7.67
C PHE A 270 16.06 -13.28 -8.17
N PHE A 271 16.72 -12.34 -7.47
CA PHE A 271 16.82 -10.94 -7.90
C PHE A 271 17.69 -10.70 -9.14
N LYS A 272 18.30 -11.74 -9.69
CA LYS A 272 19.08 -11.72 -10.95
C LYS A 272 18.35 -12.36 -12.12
N GLU A 273 17.17 -12.91 -11.89
CA GLU A 273 16.39 -13.55 -12.96
C GLU A 273 15.76 -12.49 -13.88
N LYS A 274 15.66 -12.78 -15.17
CA LYS A 274 15.00 -11.91 -16.15
C LYS A 274 13.53 -11.62 -15.78
N GLU A 275 12.84 -12.62 -15.25
CA GLU A 275 11.43 -12.47 -14.82
C GLU A 275 11.30 -11.44 -13.69
N PHE A 276 12.32 -11.33 -12.83
CA PHE A 276 12.35 -10.26 -11.82
C PHE A 276 12.49 -8.87 -12.45
N ASP A 277 13.30 -8.71 -13.51
CA ASP A 277 13.40 -7.45 -14.23
C ASP A 277 12.09 -7.07 -14.92
N ASP A 278 11.34 -8.04 -15.43
CA ASP A 278 10.02 -7.83 -16.02
C ASP A 278 8.99 -7.42 -14.94
N PHE A 279 9.01 -8.06 -13.76
CA PHE A 279 8.21 -7.64 -12.61
C PHE A 279 8.57 -6.23 -12.15
N TRP A 280 9.86 -5.90 -12.08
CA TRP A 280 10.33 -4.59 -11.70
C TRP A 280 9.81 -3.50 -12.63
N LYS A 281 9.84 -3.72 -13.94
CA LYS A 281 9.26 -2.83 -14.94
C LYS A 281 7.74 -2.75 -14.81
N PHE A 282 7.06 -3.87 -14.59
CA PHE A 282 5.62 -3.91 -14.38
C PHE A 282 5.16 -3.04 -13.22
N THR A 283 5.93 -2.99 -12.14
CA THR A 283 5.60 -2.21 -10.93
C THR A 283 5.98 -0.74 -11.02
N ASP A 284 6.57 -0.29 -12.12
CA ASP A 284 7.06 1.08 -12.27
C ASP A 284 5.92 2.09 -12.40
N THR A 285 5.72 2.88 -11.38
CA THR A 285 4.69 3.93 -11.29
C THR A 285 5.25 5.35 -11.47
N LEU A 286 6.56 5.52 -11.52
CA LEU A 286 7.25 6.81 -11.43
C LEU A 286 6.93 7.62 -10.15
N SER A 287 6.13 7.07 -9.22
CA SER A 287 5.69 7.73 -7.98
C SER A 287 6.07 6.98 -6.71
N ASN A 288 6.49 5.72 -6.82
CA ASN A 288 7.02 4.93 -5.70
C ASN A 288 8.04 3.90 -6.17
N SER A 289 8.91 3.50 -5.27
CA SER A 289 9.77 2.33 -5.48
C SER A 289 8.96 1.04 -5.42
N PRO A 290 9.34 -0.02 -6.14
CA PRO A 290 8.66 -1.30 -6.13
C PRO A 290 8.50 -1.90 -4.73
N VAL A 291 7.38 -2.58 -4.48
CA VAL A 291 7.14 -3.36 -3.25
C VAL A 291 7.27 -4.83 -3.59
N LEU A 292 8.27 -5.48 -2.99
CA LEU A 292 8.67 -6.86 -3.34
C LEU A 292 8.10 -7.92 -2.39
N ILE A 293 7.18 -7.53 -1.51
CA ILE A 293 6.54 -8.45 -0.57
C ILE A 293 5.76 -9.51 -1.37
N ASP A 294 5.82 -10.74 -0.91
CA ASP A 294 5.16 -11.91 -1.48
C ASP A 294 5.69 -12.38 -2.87
N TYR A 295 6.37 -11.53 -3.65
CA TYR A 295 6.74 -11.86 -5.03
C TYR A 295 7.42 -13.24 -5.17
N SER A 296 8.53 -13.47 -4.46
CA SER A 296 9.27 -14.74 -4.57
C SER A 296 8.51 -15.94 -4.00
N ALA A 297 7.66 -15.71 -2.99
CA ALA A 297 6.84 -16.77 -2.41
C ALA A 297 5.72 -17.19 -3.37
N VAL A 298 5.04 -16.21 -3.97
CA VAL A 298 3.97 -16.45 -4.95
C VAL A 298 4.49 -17.20 -6.17
N LYS A 299 5.67 -16.82 -6.69
CA LYS A 299 6.34 -17.55 -7.78
C LYS A 299 6.51 -19.02 -7.42
N LYS A 300 7.12 -19.31 -6.27
CA LYS A 300 7.38 -20.69 -5.83
C LYS A 300 6.10 -21.49 -5.60
N ILE A 301 5.03 -20.87 -5.09
CA ILE A 301 3.75 -21.53 -4.91
C ILE A 301 3.12 -21.85 -6.26
N LYS A 302 3.14 -20.91 -7.21
CA LYS A 302 2.69 -21.15 -8.58
C LYS A 302 3.43 -22.32 -9.22
N GLU A 303 4.76 -22.33 -9.15
CA GLU A 303 5.62 -23.39 -9.66
C GLU A 303 5.37 -24.76 -9.00
N SER A 304 4.94 -24.76 -7.73
CA SER A 304 4.63 -26.02 -7.01
C SER A 304 3.38 -26.74 -7.52
N GLY A 305 2.51 -26.07 -8.27
CA GLY A 305 1.24 -26.61 -8.75
C GLY A 305 0.22 -26.95 -7.65
N LYS A 306 0.44 -26.50 -6.40
CA LYS A 306 -0.42 -26.84 -5.24
C LYS A 306 -1.66 -25.97 -5.10
N ILE A 307 -1.75 -24.88 -5.84
CA ILE A 307 -2.91 -24.00 -5.84
C ILE A 307 -3.58 -23.97 -7.20
N SER A 308 -4.88 -23.68 -7.22
CA SER A 308 -5.65 -23.56 -8.46
C SER A 308 -5.12 -22.41 -9.32
N LYS A 309 -5.17 -22.56 -10.65
CA LYS A 309 -4.72 -21.52 -11.59
C LYS A 309 -5.55 -20.24 -11.51
N ASP A 310 -6.80 -20.35 -11.10
CA ASP A 310 -7.77 -19.26 -10.91
C ASP A 310 -7.92 -18.82 -9.46
N ALA A 311 -7.04 -19.27 -8.57
CA ALA A 311 -7.06 -18.92 -7.15
C ALA A 311 -7.08 -17.41 -6.91
N ILE A 312 -7.66 -16.99 -5.78
CA ILE A 312 -7.70 -15.60 -5.34
C ILE A 312 -6.82 -15.44 -4.11
N PHE A 313 -5.86 -14.52 -4.19
CA PHE A 313 -5.05 -14.17 -3.03
C PHE A 313 -5.78 -13.16 -2.15
N VAL A 314 -5.84 -13.44 -0.85
CA VAL A 314 -6.47 -12.57 0.13
C VAL A 314 -5.49 -12.31 1.25
N ASN A 315 -5.09 -11.05 1.42
CA ASN A 315 -4.17 -10.67 2.48
C ASN A 315 -4.77 -9.64 3.45
N GLY A 316 -4.15 -9.51 4.62
CA GLY A 316 -4.56 -8.63 5.70
C GLY A 316 -4.07 -7.20 5.59
N ASN A 317 -3.65 -6.75 4.40
CA ASN A 317 -3.26 -5.35 4.21
C ASN A 317 -4.44 -4.46 4.56
N ALA A 318 -4.12 -3.62 5.26
CA ALA A 318 -3.85 -2.55 6.14
C ALA A 318 -4.53 -2.70 7.50
N GLY A 319 -4.74 -3.93 7.98
CA GLY A 319 -5.36 -4.14 9.28
C GLY A 319 -4.67 -3.35 10.39
N ASP A 320 -3.35 -3.43 10.46
CA ASP A 320 -2.56 -2.64 11.41
C ASP A 320 -2.86 -1.15 11.38
N PHE A 321 -2.99 -0.58 10.19
CA PHE A 321 -3.26 0.84 10.02
C PHE A 321 -4.68 1.20 10.47
N ILE A 322 -5.69 0.58 9.86
CA ILE A 322 -7.09 1.01 10.02
C ILE A 322 -7.61 0.74 11.43
N THR A 323 -7.09 -0.28 12.11
CA THR A 323 -7.50 -0.66 13.47
C THR A 323 -6.76 0.10 14.58
N GLY A 324 -5.79 0.97 14.22
CA GLY A 324 -5.19 1.93 15.13
C GLY A 324 -3.80 1.60 15.69
N ASN A 325 -3.05 0.64 15.10
CA ASN A 325 -1.66 0.37 15.50
C ASN A 325 -0.70 1.51 15.09
N HIS A 326 -1.11 2.32 14.13
CA HIS A 326 -0.32 3.42 13.59
C HIS A 326 -0.65 4.79 14.19
N LEU A 327 -1.61 4.86 15.10
CA LEU A 327 -2.01 6.12 15.73
C LEU A 327 -0.84 6.78 16.46
N MET A 328 -0.80 8.10 16.37
CA MET A 328 0.13 8.90 17.15
C MET A 328 -0.26 8.85 18.63
N SER A 329 0.74 8.75 19.51
CA SER A 329 0.54 8.78 20.95
C SER A 329 -0.17 10.06 21.38
N ASN A 330 -1.00 9.96 22.42
CA ASN A 330 -1.66 11.13 22.99
C ASN A 330 -0.60 12.07 23.60
N CYS A 331 -0.42 13.23 22.96
CA CYS A 331 0.31 14.35 23.55
C CYS A 331 -0.72 15.39 23.98
N SER A 332 -0.69 15.80 25.23
CA SER A 332 -1.49 16.92 25.76
C SER A 332 -0.91 18.27 25.31
N LEU A 333 -0.58 18.37 24.02
CA LEU A 333 -0.03 19.56 23.42
C LEU A 333 -1.17 20.44 22.87
N SER A 334 -0.94 21.73 22.73
CA SER A 334 -1.91 22.69 22.20
C SER A 334 -1.35 23.47 21.01
N GLY A 335 -2.20 23.82 20.05
CA GLY A 335 -1.90 24.73 18.97
C GLY A 335 -0.68 24.32 18.11
N ASP A 336 0.29 25.22 17.97
CA ASP A 336 1.47 25.04 17.12
C ASP A 336 2.38 23.88 17.53
N LYS A 337 2.35 23.49 18.83
CA LYS A 337 3.08 22.29 19.28
C LYS A 337 2.50 21.02 18.68
N ASN A 338 1.20 20.93 18.46
CA ASN A 338 0.57 19.81 17.76
C ASN A 338 0.99 19.75 16.29
N LYS A 339 1.09 20.91 15.61
CA LYS A 339 1.62 20.99 14.24
C LYS A 339 3.04 20.43 14.15
N SER A 340 3.94 20.96 14.98
CA SER A 340 5.34 20.50 14.99
C SER A 340 5.44 19.01 15.30
N TYR A 341 4.69 18.54 16.29
CA TYR A 341 4.68 17.12 16.66
C TYR A 341 4.18 16.22 15.54
N LEU A 342 3.10 16.60 14.84
CA LEU A 342 2.57 15.87 13.70
C LEU A 342 3.63 15.72 12.60
N ILE A 343 4.19 16.84 12.15
CA ILE A 343 5.15 16.87 11.05
C ILE A 343 6.42 16.11 11.40
N GLU A 344 6.98 16.32 12.60
CA GLU A 344 8.17 15.59 13.06
C GLU A 344 7.92 14.08 13.19
N SER A 345 6.74 13.69 13.67
CA SER A 345 6.34 12.29 13.75
C SER A 345 6.25 11.65 12.36
N MET A 346 5.68 12.36 11.38
CA MET A 346 5.62 11.90 9.99
C MET A 346 7.03 11.79 9.38
N LEU A 347 7.89 12.79 9.56
CA LEU A 347 9.28 12.77 9.10
C LEU A 347 10.04 11.57 9.68
N LYS A 348 9.96 11.37 10.98
CA LYS A 348 10.64 10.27 11.68
C LYS A 348 10.11 8.90 11.24
N LYS A 349 8.79 8.76 11.08
CA LYS A 349 8.13 7.50 10.75
C LYS A 349 8.31 7.12 9.29
N HIS A 350 8.18 8.06 8.36
CA HIS A 350 8.06 7.79 6.94
C HIS A 350 9.27 8.24 6.11
N TYR A 351 9.86 9.41 6.40
CA TYR A 351 10.92 10.02 5.59
C TYR A 351 12.31 9.82 6.20
N SER A 352 12.66 8.58 6.47
CA SER A 352 13.90 8.27 7.21
C SER A 352 14.62 7.02 6.68
N LEU A 353 14.48 6.71 5.38
CA LEU A 353 15.13 5.56 4.76
C LEU A 353 16.67 5.66 4.81
N TRP A 354 17.23 6.88 4.68
CA TRP A 354 18.66 7.13 4.71
C TRP A 354 19.04 8.24 5.69
N ASN A 355 20.02 7.99 6.55
CA ASN A 355 20.43 8.99 7.52
C ASN A 355 21.18 10.16 6.86
N CYS A 356 22.00 9.90 5.84
CA CYS A 356 22.75 10.96 5.13
C CYS A 356 21.83 11.96 4.42
N LEU A 357 20.60 11.59 4.08
CA LEU A 357 19.64 12.48 3.45
C LEU A 357 18.90 13.39 4.45
N LYS A 358 19.13 13.23 5.75
CA LYS A 358 18.52 14.07 6.78
C LYS A 358 19.29 15.38 6.99
N THR A 359 19.64 16.05 5.91
CA THR A 359 20.20 17.41 5.97
C THR A 359 19.10 18.43 6.30
N VAL A 360 19.49 19.62 6.74
CA VAL A 360 18.53 20.70 7.06
C VAL A 360 17.67 21.03 5.85
N ASP A 361 18.27 21.15 4.67
CA ASP A 361 17.59 21.54 3.42
C ASP A 361 16.61 20.45 2.97
N ASN A 362 17.02 19.17 2.94
CA ASN A 362 16.17 18.06 2.55
C ASN A 362 14.97 17.90 3.51
N VAL A 363 15.23 18.00 4.82
CA VAL A 363 14.15 17.92 5.82
C VAL A 363 13.20 19.10 5.68
N SER A 364 13.71 20.31 5.43
CA SER A 364 12.89 21.50 5.19
C SER A 364 12.03 21.37 3.93
N ALA A 365 12.59 20.84 2.83
CA ALA A 365 11.85 20.60 1.60
C ALA A 365 10.69 19.60 1.80
N ILE A 366 10.94 18.46 2.46
CA ILE A 366 9.88 17.49 2.78
C ILE A 366 8.85 18.10 3.74
N LYS A 367 9.30 18.81 4.76
CA LYS A 367 8.43 19.48 5.74
C LYS A 367 7.47 20.46 5.04
N SER A 368 7.98 21.30 4.14
CA SER A 368 7.17 22.25 3.37
C SER A 368 6.06 21.55 2.58
N GLU A 369 6.36 20.44 1.90
CA GLU A 369 5.36 19.69 1.15
C GLU A 369 4.31 19.02 2.05
N LEU A 370 4.72 18.44 3.19
CA LEU A 370 3.79 17.89 4.17
C LEU A 370 2.87 18.97 4.74
N GLU A 371 3.41 20.14 5.06
CA GLU A 371 2.61 21.28 5.57
C GLU A 371 1.60 21.78 4.54
N LYS A 372 1.94 21.80 3.24
CA LYS A 372 0.99 22.16 2.17
C LYS A 372 -0.17 21.17 2.12
N GLU A 373 0.09 19.86 2.11
CA GLU A 373 -0.96 18.84 2.05
C GLU A 373 -1.81 18.84 3.34
N VAL A 374 -1.20 18.99 4.51
CA VAL A 374 -1.91 19.11 5.79
C VAL A 374 -2.79 20.35 5.81
N SER A 375 -2.27 21.52 5.40
CA SER A 375 -3.04 22.77 5.37
C SER A 375 -4.22 22.68 4.41
N LYS A 376 -4.03 22.04 3.24
CA LYS A 376 -5.11 21.78 2.30
C LYS A 376 -6.20 20.90 2.93
N LEU A 377 -5.82 19.80 3.56
CA LEU A 377 -6.76 18.90 4.24
C LEU A 377 -7.54 19.61 5.34
N MET A 378 -6.85 20.43 6.16
CA MET A 378 -7.49 21.19 7.24
C MET A 378 -8.49 22.20 6.69
N ASN A 379 -8.17 22.92 5.63
CA ASN A 379 -9.06 23.89 5.00
C ASN A 379 -10.27 23.22 4.35
N ASP A 380 -10.04 22.13 3.59
CA ASP A 380 -11.11 21.41 2.87
C ASP A 380 -12.17 20.81 3.82
N TYR A 381 -11.79 20.51 5.07
CA TYR A 381 -12.66 19.85 6.07
C TYR A 381 -12.87 20.65 7.35
N ALA A 382 -12.47 21.92 7.39
CA ALA A 382 -12.59 22.82 8.55
C ALA A 382 -12.03 22.21 9.85
N LEU A 383 -10.85 21.58 9.78
CA LEU A 383 -10.21 20.92 10.91
C LEU A 383 -9.35 21.89 11.71
N SER A 384 -9.15 21.58 12.98
CA SER A 384 -8.25 22.29 13.88
C SER A 384 -7.09 21.40 14.34
N TRP A 385 -6.09 21.98 14.99
CA TRP A 385 -4.96 21.22 15.53
C TRP A 385 -5.34 20.26 16.67
N SER A 386 -6.56 20.31 17.20
CA SER A 386 -7.08 19.29 18.10
C SER A 386 -7.24 17.93 17.40
N ASN A 387 -7.41 17.93 16.07
CA ASN A 387 -7.52 16.73 15.23
C ASN A 387 -6.18 16.22 14.70
N PHE A 388 -5.04 16.60 15.29
CA PHE A 388 -3.71 16.28 14.72
C PHE A 388 -3.45 14.79 14.48
N SER A 389 -3.99 13.93 15.33
CA SER A 389 -3.84 12.47 15.19
C SER A 389 -4.64 11.92 14.01
N GLU A 390 -5.88 12.39 13.88
CA GLU A 390 -6.79 12.05 12.80
C GLU A 390 -6.30 12.60 11.45
N ILE A 391 -5.73 13.80 11.46
CA ILE A 391 -5.03 14.38 10.31
C ILE A 391 -3.85 13.47 9.91
N GLY A 392 -3.03 13.05 10.89
CA GLY A 392 -1.91 12.14 10.65
C GLY A 392 -2.34 10.79 10.07
N GLU A 393 -3.44 10.23 10.56
CA GLU A 393 -4.03 8.98 10.04
C GLU A 393 -4.50 9.16 8.59
N SER A 394 -5.17 10.27 8.29
CA SER A 394 -5.63 10.61 6.94
C SER A 394 -4.47 10.84 5.97
N MET A 395 -3.41 11.51 6.41
CA MET A 395 -2.18 11.71 5.62
C MET A 395 -1.43 10.40 5.36
N GLU A 396 -1.40 9.48 6.33
CA GLU A 396 -0.81 8.16 6.13
C GLU A 396 -1.61 7.32 5.12
N TRP A 397 -2.97 7.39 5.17
CA TRP A 397 -3.82 6.77 4.15
C TRP A 397 -3.52 7.32 2.76
N LEU A 398 -3.47 8.64 2.59
CA LEU A 398 -3.23 9.30 1.30
C LEU A 398 -1.83 9.01 0.73
N GLY A 399 -0.84 8.87 1.59
CA GLY A 399 0.55 8.63 1.23
C GLY A 399 0.93 7.15 1.26
N ARG A 400 1.46 6.71 2.40
CA ARG A 400 2.08 5.38 2.53
C ARG A 400 1.13 4.23 2.20
N GLN A 401 -0.10 4.28 2.69
CA GLN A 401 -1.02 3.16 2.50
C GLN A 401 -1.43 3.03 1.02
N SER A 402 -1.94 4.10 0.41
CA SER A 402 -2.51 4.06 -0.94
C SER A 402 -1.48 4.11 -2.08
N LYS A 403 -0.24 4.52 -1.81
CA LYS A 403 0.82 4.57 -2.84
C LYS A 403 1.85 3.47 -2.72
N PHE A 404 2.10 2.98 -1.51
CA PHE A 404 3.18 2.04 -1.28
C PHE A 404 2.65 0.68 -0.81
N VAL A 405 1.83 0.63 0.25
CA VAL A 405 1.37 -0.66 0.81
C VAL A 405 0.44 -1.40 -0.15
N THR A 406 -0.53 -0.69 -0.76
CA THR A 406 -1.48 -1.32 -1.70
C THR A 406 -0.82 -1.89 -2.96
N THR A 407 0.40 -1.42 -3.33
CA THR A 407 1.11 -1.97 -4.50
C THR A 407 1.67 -3.38 -4.28
N THR A 408 1.58 -3.95 -3.08
CA THR A 408 1.90 -5.36 -2.80
C THR A 408 1.13 -6.32 -3.71
N GLN A 409 -0.10 -5.97 -4.12
CA GLN A 409 -0.96 -6.77 -4.99
C GLN A 409 -0.37 -7.01 -6.38
N ARG A 410 0.57 -6.18 -6.80
CA ARG A 410 1.30 -6.37 -8.05
C ARG A 410 2.01 -7.73 -8.14
N SER A 411 2.45 -8.27 -7.00
CA SER A 411 3.05 -9.61 -6.95
C SER A 411 2.07 -10.71 -7.40
N TYR A 412 0.80 -10.59 -7.03
CA TYR A 412 -0.24 -11.55 -7.43
C TYR A 412 -0.62 -11.37 -8.91
N GLU A 413 -0.87 -10.12 -9.31
CA GLU A 413 -1.24 -9.77 -10.69
C GLU A 413 -0.19 -10.25 -11.70
N PHE A 414 1.10 -10.00 -11.41
CA PHE A 414 2.20 -10.41 -12.28
C PHE A 414 2.23 -11.92 -12.53
N HIS A 415 1.88 -12.70 -11.51
CA HIS A 415 1.80 -14.15 -11.63
C HIS A 415 0.45 -14.65 -12.15
N GLY A 416 -0.48 -13.77 -12.53
CA GLY A 416 -1.75 -14.08 -13.17
C GLY A 416 -2.89 -14.38 -12.19
N TYR A 417 -2.74 -14.02 -10.91
CA TYR A 417 -3.76 -14.23 -9.89
C TYR A 417 -4.60 -12.97 -9.61
N ASN A 418 -5.87 -13.21 -9.33
CA ASN A 418 -6.72 -12.18 -8.74
C ASN A 418 -6.42 -12.05 -7.23
N TRP A 419 -6.85 -10.93 -6.66
CA TRP A 419 -6.64 -10.65 -5.25
C TRP A 419 -7.83 -9.89 -4.63
N MET A 420 -7.96 -9.93 -3.32
CA MET A 420 -8.93 -9.16 -2.56
C MET A 420 -8.34 -8.65 -1.24
N LEU A 421 -8.82 -7.48 -0.80
CA LEU A 421 -8.38 -6.77 0.41
C LEU A 421 -9.58 -6.48 1.32
N PRO A 422 -10.10 -7.45 2.07
CA PRO A 422 -11.31 -7.27 2.87
C PRO A 422 -11.20 -6.18 3.93
N MET A 423 -10.02 -5.93 4.48
CA MET A 423 -9.83 -4.87 5.49
C MET A 423 -9.80 -3.46 4.89
N TRP A 424 -9.74 -3.32 3.57
CA TRP A 424 -9.96 -2.08 2.82
C TRP A 424 -11.36 -1.98 2.22
N ASP A 425 -12.27 -2.88 2.59
CA ASP A 425 -13.66 -2.77 2.14
C ASP A 425 -14.29 -1.47 2.63
N THR A 426 -15.11 -0.86 1.78
CA THR A 426 -15.79 0.42 2.01
C THR A 426 -16.51 0.47 3.36
N ILE A 427 -17.30 -0.57 3.70
CA ILE A 427 -18.06 -0.58 4.97
C ILE A 427 -17.16 -0.78 6.20
N TYR A 428 -16.01 -1.44 6.02
CA TYR A 428 -15.01 -1.58 7.09
C TYR A 428 -14.29 -0.25 7.34
N MET A 429 -13.95 0.47 6.26
CA MET A 429 -13.38 1.82 6.34
C MET A 429 -14.36 2.79 7.01
N ASP A 430 -15.63 2.81 6.58
CA ASP A 430 -16.68 3.69 7.13
C ASP A 430 -16.94 3.39 8.63
N PHE A 431 -16.86 2.12 9.04
CA PHE A 431 -16.93 1.75 10.46
C PHE A 431 -15.76 2.38 11.24
N TRP A 432 -14.51 2.16 10.79
CA TRP A 432 -13.33 2.63 11.51
C TRP A 432 -13.17 4.17 11.51
N GLU A 433 -13.67 4.87 10.49
CA GLU A 433 -13.80 6.34 10.54
C GLU A 433 -14.71 6.80 11.70
N SER A 434 -15.74 6.02 12.00
CA SER A 434 -16.70 6.35 13.05
C SER A 434 -16.22 6.03 14.47
N VAL A 435 -15.16 5.25 14.63
CA VAL A 435 -14.67 4.78 15.94
C VAL A 435 -13.83 5.83 16.63
N PRO A 436 -14.17 6.28 17.87
CA PRO A 436 -13.36 7.21 18.64
C PRO A 436 -11.93 6.69 18.88
N LYS A 437 -10.94 7.57 18.77
CA LYS A 437 -9.52 7.30 18.91
C LYS A 437 -9.17 6.45 20.14
N ARG A 438 -9.82 6.72 21.29
CA ARG A 438 -9.58 5.98 22.54
C ARG A 438 -9.78 4.47 22.42
N TYR A 439 -10.68 4.03 21.54
CA TYR A 439 -10.94 2.61 21.28
C TYR A 439 -10.07 2.01 20.17
N LYS A 440 -9.51 2.85 19.29
CA LYS A 440 -8.54 2.45 18.26
C LYS A 440 -7.14 2.29 18.85
N SER A 441 -6.76 3.11 19.83
CA SER A 441 -5.41 3.15 20.40
C SER A 441 -4.93 1.76 20.82
N GLY A 442 -3.74 1.37 20.33
CA GLY A 442 -3.16 0.04 20.58
C GLY A 442 -4.01 -1.12 20.03
N GLN A 443 -4.88 -0.86 19.06
CA GLN A 443 -5.84 -1.83 18.49
C GLN A 443 -6.81 -2.43 19.53
N SER A 444 -7.10 -1.70 20.62
CA SER A 444 -7.79 -2.28 21.78
C SER A 444 -9.16 -2.86 21.41
N LEU A 445 -10.01 -2.10 20.68
CA LEU A 445 -11.32 -2.57 20.21
C LEU A 445 -11.18 -3.81 19.33
N TYR A 446 -10.24 -3.79 18.38
CA TYR A 446 -10.01 -4.87 17.44
C TYR A 446 -9.58 -6.15 18.13
N ILE A 447 -8.51 -6.09 18.92
CA ILE A 447 -7.94 -7.27 19.61
C ILE A 447 -8.94 -7.87 20.61
N GLU A 448 -9.62 -7.03 21.39
CA GLU A 448 -10.63 -7.52 22.35
C GLU A 448 -11.80 -8.20 21.66
N THR A 449 -12.33 -7.61 20.57
CA THR A 449 -13.42 -8.21 19.79
C THR A 449 -13.03 -9.57 19.21
N LEU A 450 -11.81 -9.67 18.65
CA LEU A 450 -11.30 -10.93 18.09
C LEU A 450 -11.11 -12.01 19.17
N ARG A 451 -10.63 -11.63 20.36
CA ARG A 451 -10.47 -12.56 21.50
C ARG A 451 -11.82 -13.04 22.04
N GLU A 452 -12.79 -12.15 22.15
CA GLU A 452 -14.15 -12.52 22.63
C GLU A 452 -14.86 -13.43 21.64
N ASN A 453 -14.79 -13.12 20.35
CA ASN A 453 -15.38 -13.98 19.31
C ASN A 453 -14.66 -15.32 19.16
N ASN A 454 -13.37 -15.34 19.38
CA ASN A 454 -12.48 -16.49 19.29
C ASN A 454 -12.73 -17.42 18.10
N TRP A 455 -12.99 -16.83 16.92
CA TRP A 455 -13.27 -17.59 15.70
C TRP A 455 -12.21 -18.65 15.41
N GLY A 456 -12.64 -19.86 15.13
CA GLY A 456 -11.77 -21.00 14.91
C GLY A 456 -10.90 -21.39 16.12
N GLY A 457 -11.12 -20.80 17.31
CA GLY A 457 -10.39 -21.09 18.54
C GLY A 457 -8.92 -20.62 18.54
N VAL A 458 -8.51 -19.73 17.63
CA VAL A 458 -7.08 -19.35 17.44
C VAL A 458 -6.68 -18.06 18.17
N TRP A 459 -7.58 -17.43 18.96
CA TRP A 459 -7.34 -16.12 19.57
C TRP A 459 -6.94 -16.14 21.05
N GLY A 460 -7.06 -17.29 21.73
CA GLY A 460 -6.73 -17.42 23.16
C GLY A 460 -5.23 -17.57 23.41
N ASN A 461 -4.69 -18.74 23.07
CA ASN A 461 -3.36 -19.17 23.52
C ASN A 461 -2.24 -19.07 22.49
N ILE A 462 -2.49 -18.53 21.30
CA ILE A 462 -1.48 -18.39 20.26
C ILE A 462 -0.91 -16.98 20.29
N GLN A 463 0.36 -16.86 20.67
CA GLN A 463 1.04 -15.57 20.76
C GLN A 463 1.06 -14.85 19.40
N VAL A 464 0.89 -13.53 19.45
CA VAL A 464 1.03 -12.61 18.32
C VAL A 464 2.40 -11.96 18.41
N ASN A 465 3.14 -11.98 17.30
CA ASN A 465 4.40 -11.26 17.12
C ASN A 465 5.40 -11.30 18.30
N ASN A 466 6.27 -12.27 18.31
CA ASN A 466 7.45 -12.24 19.16
C ASN A 466 8.66 -11.87 18.29
N LYS A 467 9.32 -10.76 18.58
CA LYS A 467 10.57 -10.33 17.91
C LYS A 467 11.71 -11.28 18.23
N ARG A 468 11.75 -12.45 17.59
CA ARG A 468 12.84 -13.42 17.76
C ARG A 468 13.77 -13.37 16.53
N ILE A 469 15.05 -13.47 16.80
CA ILE A 469 16.06 -13.65 15.76
C ILE A 469 15.99 -15.09 15.31
N ALA A 470 15.87 -15.29 14.02
CA ALA A 470 15.59 -16.60 13.43
C ALA A 470 16.69 -17.64 13.66
N SER A 471 17.96 -17.25 13.68
CA SER A 471 19.09 -18.19 13.84
C SER A 471 19.66 -18.14 15.25
N ASN A 472 19.69 -19.30 15.93
CA ASN A 472 20.34 -19.41 17.25
C ASN A 472 21.84 -19.09 17.19
N LYS A 473 22.54 -19.49 16.12
CA LYS A 473 23.97 -19.16 15.91
C LYS A 473 24.16 -17.64 15.82
N LEU A 474 23.36 -16.98 15.00
CA LEU A 474 23.44 -15.53 14.85
C LEU A 474 23.10 -14.79 16.14
N LYS A 475 22.10 -15.29 16.89
CA LYS A 475 21.73 -14.76 18.21
C LYS A 475 22.88 -14.89 19.21
N THR A 476 23.55 -16.04 19.24
CA THR A 476 24.70 -16.27 20.13
C THR A 476 25.84 -15.31 19.79
N VAL A 477 26.25 -15.22 18.52
CA VAL A 477 27.31 -14.30 18.08
C VAL A 477 26.95 -12.84 18.40
N ARG A 478 25.72 -12.44 18.14
CA ARG A 478 25.22 -11.09 18.45
C ARG A 478 25.24 -10.78 19.94
N ASN A 479 24.78 -11.71 20.78
CA ASN A 479 24.78 -11.52 22.23
C ASN A 479 26.20 -11.45 22.78
N PHE A 480 27.10 -12.28 22.27
CA PHE A 480 28.52 -12.23 22.61
C PHE A 480 29.15 -10.89 22.19
N SER A 481 28.92 -10.45 20.96
CA SER A 481 29.38 -9.13 20.49
C SER A 481 28.85 -7.99 21.36
N LYS A 482 27.62 -8.08 21.86
CA LYS A 482 27.02 -7.04 22.72
C LYS A 482 27.78 -6.84 24.03
N ILE A 483 28.42 -7.87 24.55
CA ILE A 483 29.22 -7.78 25.79
C ILE A 483 30.38 -6.78 25.61
N PHE A 484 31.03 -6.75 24.44
CA PHE A 484 32.12 -5.83 24.15
C PHE A 484 31.67 -4.36 24.07
N PHE A 485 30.37 -4.12 23.84
CA PHE A 485 29.80 -2.76 23.75
C PHE A 485 29.11 -2.33 25.06
N ALA A 486 29.17 -3.14 26.11
CA ALA A 486 28.54 -2.81 27.39
C ALA A 486 29.00 -1.46 27.97
N PHE A 487 30.25 -1.08 27.69
CA PHE A 487 30.88 0.15 28.18
C PHE A 487 30.81 1.30 27.14
N SER A 488 30.45 1.02 25.89
CA SER A 488 30.46 2.02 24.79
C SER A 488 29.13 2.75 24.58
N GLY A 489 28.11 2.40 25.35
CA GLY A 489 26.78 2.99 25.28
C GLY A 489 25.86 2.34 24.24
N LYS A 490 24.53 2.56 24.42
CA LYS A 490 23.48 1.94 23.58
C LYS A 490 23.54 2.34 22.12
N ASP A 491 23.90 3.58 21.82
CA ASP A 491 23.90 4.09 20.45
C ASP A 491 25.01 3.48 19.62
N VAL A 492 26.21 3.32 20.19
CA VAL A 492 27.34 2.66 19.53
C VAL A 492 27.01 1.20 19.24
N TRP A 493 26.40 0.51 20.21
CA TRP A 493 25.90 -0.85 20.00
C TRP A 493 24.86 -0.91 18.87
N HIS A 494 23.89 -0.01 18.84
CA HIS A 494 22.85 -0.01 17.80
C HIS A 494 23.42 0.25 16.39
N GLN A 495 24.40 1.12 16.27
CA GLN A 495 25.10 1.34 15.00
C GLN A 495 25.85 0.09 14.55
N PHE A 496 26.58 -0.56 15.46
CA PHE A 496 27.26 -1.82 15.20
C PHE A 496 26.29 -2.95 14.84
N ASP A 497 25.27 -3.17 15.65
CA ASP A 497 24.23 -4.18 15.43
C ASP A 497 23.57 -4.02 14.06
N LYS A 498 23.27 -2.79 13.70
CA LYS A 498 22.68 -2.46 12.41
C LYS A 498 23.62 -2.78 11.24
N LYS A 499 24.89 -2.44 11.36
CA LYS A 499 25.88 -2.65 10.31
C LYS A 499 26.26 -4.12 10.11
N PHE A 500 26.39 -4.88 11.19
CA PHE A 500 26.91 -6.26 11.14
C PHE A 500 25.82 -7.33 11.09
N PHE A 501 24.68 -7.08 11.71
CA PHE A 501 23.66 -8.10 11.91
C PHE A 501 22.33 -7.84 11.22
N SER A 502 21.90 -6.57 11.05
CA SER A 502 20.55 -6.28 10.55
C SER A 502 20.26 -6.84 9.15
N TYR A 503 21.30 -6.97 8.31
CA TYR A 503 21.19 -7.61 7.00
C TYR A 503 20.67 -9.06 7.10
N PHE A 504 21.03 -9.76 8.15
CA PHE A 504 20.71 -11.17 8.38
C PHE A 504 19.43 -11.37 9.21
N TYR A 505 18.84 -10.29 9.75
CA TYR A 505 17.60 -10.34 10.55
C TYR A 505 16.33 -10.22 9.72
N ASP A 506 16.45 -9.97 8.44
CA ASP A 506 15.29 -9.94 7.57
C ASP A 506 14.73 -11.36 7.42
N ASN A 507 13.60 -11.62 8.08
CA ASN A 507 12.94 -12.92 8.07
C ASN A 507 12.60 -13.43 6.67
N THR A 508 12.54 -12.54 5.69
CA THR A 508 12.25 -12.86 4.29
C THR A 508 13.49 -12.90 3.41
N ALA A 509 14.66 -12.59 3.97
CA ALA A 509 15.92 -12.41 3.25
C ALA A 509 15.83 -11.39 2.08
N GLY A 510 14.87 -10.47 2.12
CA GLY A 510 14.66 -9.46 1.06
C GLY A 510 15.79 -8.44 0.96
N THR A 511 16.62 -8.29 2.00
CA THR A 511 17.86 -7.51 1.97
C THR A 511 18.89 -8.05 0.97
N ALA A 512 18.74 -9.29 0.51
CA ALA A 512 19.59 -9.92 -0.50
C ALA A 512 19.48 -9.27 -1.91
N ILE A 513 18.58 -8.31 -2.09
CA ILE A 513 18.54 -7.45 -3.30
C ILE A 513 19.85 -6.66 -3.48
N MET A 514 20.60 -6.47 -2.38
CA MET A 514 21.90 -5.83 -2.39
C MET A 514 22.94 -6.78 -1.76
N PRO A 515 24.12 -6.98 -2.36
CA PRO A 515 25.19 -7.78 -1.75
C PRO A 515 25.60 -7.24 -0.36
N TYR A 516 25.87 -8.12 0.60
CA TYR A 516 26.22 -7.76 1.98
C TYR A 516 27.37 -6.76 2.08
N LYS A 517 28.38 -6.84 1.18
CA LYS A 517 29.49 -5.88 1.15
C LYS A 517 29.02 -4.42 1.06
N HIS A 518 27.95 -4.15 0.30
CA HIS A 518 27.41 -2.79 0.16
C HIS A 518 26.68 -2.35 1.45
N ALA A 519 25.97 -3.25 2.13
CA ALA A 519 25.38 -2.95 3.42
C ALA A 519 26.45 -2.72 4.51
N PHE A 520 27.54 -3.51 4.47
CA PHE A 520 28.64 -3.41 5.40
C PHE A 520 29.44 -2.10 5.26
N PHE A 521 29.76 -1.71 4.02
CA PHE A 521 30.51 -0.49 3.74
C PHE A 521 29.62 0.74 3.59
N ASP A 522 28.31 0.61 3.83
CA ASP A 522 27.41 1.76 3.75
C ASP A 522 27.82 2.85 4.75
N ARG A 523 27.97 4.08 4.24
CA ARG A 523 28.25 5.28 5.03
C ARG A 523 27.03 6.19 5.19
N CYS A 524 25.99 5.93 4.40
CA CYS A 524 24.78 6.74 4.36
C CYS A 524 23.76 6.38 5.46
N GLY A 525 23.89 5.22 6.08
CA GLY A 525 23.02 4.75 7.17
C GLY A 525 21.63 4.35 6.70
N PHE A 526 21.52 3.23 5.97
CA PHE A 526 20.24 2.69 5.54
C PHE A 526 19.35 2.28 6.73
N ARG A 527 18.04 2.41 6.58
CA ARG A 527 17.06 2.01 7.61
C ARG A 527 16.66 0.55 7.49
N SER A 528 16.37 0.09 6.27
CA SER A 528 15.84 -1.24 5.99
C SER A 528 16.10 -1.63 4.52
N ARG A 529 15.62 -2.81 4.10
CA ARG A 529 15.63 -3.22 2.69
C ARG A 529 14.98 -2.19 1.76
N ASN A 530 13.97 -1.46 2.22
CA ASN A 530 13.30 -0.43 1.40
C ASN A 530 14.24 0.72 1.02
N SER A 531 15.26 1.01 1.85
CA SER A 531 16.32 1.97 1.50
C SER A 531 17.04 1.54 0.22
N TRP A 532 17.45 0.28 0.16
CA TRP A 532 18.16 -0.29 -0.99
C TRP A 532 17.27 -0.40 -2.23
N ILE A 533 15.99 -0.75 -2.05
CA ILE A 533 15.01 -0.80 -3.15
C ILE A 533 14.82 0.58 -3.76
N ALA A 534 14.61 1.61 -2.93
CA ALA A 534 14.46 2.98 -3.40
C ALA A 534 15.74 3.48 -4.11
N LYS A 535 16.93 3.17 -3.56
CA LYS A 535 18.22 3.51 -4.19
C LYS A 535 18.39 2.83 -5.55
N ARG A 536 18.14 1.52 -5.66
CA ARG A 536 18.20 0.78 -6.92
C ARG A 536 17.22 1.36 -7.94
N TYR A 537 15.99 1.64 -7.51
CA TYR A 537 14.96 2.21 -8.37
C TYR A 537 15.41 3.55 -9.00
N LEU A 538 15.93 4.47 -8.18
CA LEU A 538 16.40 5.77 -8.66
C LEU A 538 17.65 5.63 -9.55
N TYR A 539 18.58 4.75 -9.17
CA TYR A 539 19.76 4.48 -9.98
C TYR A 539 19.44 3.98 -11.39
N GLU A 540 18.46 3.06 -11.51
CA GLU A 540 17.99 2.55 -12.82
C GLU A 540 17.28 3.63 -13.66
N LYS A 541 16.84 4.75 -13.03
CA LYS A 541 16.34 5.95 -13.71
C LYS A 541 17.47 6.96 -14.05
N GLY A 542 18.72 6.57 -13.85
CA GLY A 542 19.87 7.46 -14.06
C GLY A 542 20.12 8.48 -12.95
N ILE A 543 19.53 8.25 -11.76
CA ILE A 543 19.60 9.16 -10.61
C ILE A 543 20.43 8.51 -9.51
N ASP A 544 21.60 9.08 -9.20
CA ASP A 544 22.43 8.63 -8.08
C ASP A 544 22.20 9.50 -6.85
N ILE A 545 21.60 8.93 -5.81
CA ILE A 545 21.31 9.63 -4.55
C ILE A 545 22.56 9.92 -3.69
N ASN A 546 23.71 9.38 -4.04
CA ASN A 546 24.97 9.67 -3.34
C ASN A 546 25.71 10.85 -3.97
N SER A 547 25.29 11.35 -5.14
CA SER A 547 25.90 12.52 -5.74
C SER A 547 25.34 13.78 -5.08
N ASP A 548 26.22 14.62 -4.55
CA ASP A 548 25.86 15.93 -3.99
C ASP A 548 25.09 16.84 -4.97
N LYS A 549 25.09 16.50 -6.26
CA LYS A 549 24.45 17.28 -7.32
C LYS A 549 22.92 17.19 -7.32
N ILE A 550 22.34 16.07 -6.85
CA ILE A 550 20.87 15.87 -6.88
C ILE A 550 20.14 16.84 -5.95
N PHE A 551 20.79 17.26 -4.87
CA PHE A 551 20.18 18.06 -3.80
C PHE A 551 20.68 19.51 -3.73
N LYS A 552 21.62 19.90 -4.62
CA LYS A 552 22.13 21.29 -4.69
C LYS A 552 21.20 22.23 -5.47
N ASP A 553 20.29 21.69 -6.29
CA ASP A 553 19.39 22.47 -7.15
C ASP A 553 17.96 22.57 -6.57
N LEU A 554 17.74 22.13 -5.33
CA LEU A 554 16.52 22.36 -4.54
C LEU A 554 16.64 23.63 -3.69
#